data_053ae54eefff9b022f46661bb8d9b21d
#
_entry.id   053ae54eefff9b022f46661bb8d9b21d
#
_cell.length_a   1.000
_cell.length_b   1.000
_cell.length_c   1.000
_cell.angle_alpha   90.00
_cell.angle_beta   90.00
_cell.angle_gamma   90.00
#
_symmetry.space_group_name_H-M   'P 1'
#
loop_
_entity.id
_entity.type
_entity.pdbx_description
1 polymer ?
#
loop_
_entity_poly.entity_id
_entity_poly.type
_entity_poly.pdbx_seq_one_letter_code
_entity_poly.pdbx_strand_id
1 'polypeptide(L)'
;PYDLETLASLYETNSTHKACVDAKTINIVGLGYRFVPAAGAEKAAPESLALLEHLFATCNPDMTFTEVMRAVWTDVECLGNGYLELTRNSLGQIDGMYHVPGVTVRGRADRAGFVQIRDGRKRHFRGVGQPEVADPETGLAQNEMMHFTKYTPQSSYYGVPDIIPAVSALVGDKAAREYNIDFFAHNAVPRMAIIVEGGQLSESVLGQLKQFMESEIKGQGHKTLVLDVPGQDTKVRIERLTVGGTDDAAFLGYRKANRDEVLLVHRVPPSKVTVVENANLANSTDQDKTFREQVVRPEQRRIEYRINRLLKEQVGIGDWGFQFREMDLTEAREEAEVSAIYAGIGVLTPEEIRGKLGLTAGGA
;
A
#
# COMPACT_ATOMS: atom_id res chain seq x y z
N PRO A 1 1.63 -14.14 15.61
CA PRO A 1 1.97 -15.38 14.91
C PRO A 1 2.78 -15.11 13.63
N TYR A 2 2.81 -13.85 13.14
CA TYR A 2 3.53 -13.46 11.93
C TYR A 2 4.72 -12.57 12.31
N ASP A 3 5.85 -12.75 11.62
CA ASP A 3 7.03 -11.92 11.80
C ASP A 3 6.80 -10.55 11.14
N LEU A 4 6.88 -9.48 11.94
CA LEU A 4 6.59 -8.12 11.51
C LEU A 4 7.66 -7.56 10.56
N GLU A 5 8.93 -7.95 10.73
CA GLU A 5 10.00 -7.52 9.84
C GLU A 5 9.84 -8.13 8.45
N THR A 6 9.48 -9.42 8.39
CA THR A 6 9.14 -10.09 7.13
C THR A 6 7.95 -9.40 6.44
N LEU A 7 6.88 -9.06 7.18
CA LEU A 7 5.72 -8.36 6.61
C LEU A 7 6.09 -6.97 6.07
N ALA A 8 6.91 -6.20 6.80
CA ALA A 8 7.41 -4.92 6.32
C ALA A 8 8.26 -5.08 5.06
N SER A 9 9.12 -6.10 4.99
CA SER A 9 9.95 -6.37 3.81
C SER A 9 9.13 -6.73 2.57
N LEU A 10 7.96 -7.34 2.71
CA LEU A 10 7.06 -7.61 1.59
C LEU A 10 6.58 -6.31 0.92
N TYR A 11 6.29 -5.28 1.70
CA TYR A 11 5.93 -3.97 1.18
C TYR A 11 7.08 -3.32 0.38
N GLU A 12 8.33 -3.51 0.80
CA GLU A 12 9.49 -2.95 0.12
C GLU A 12 9.89 -3.74 -1.14
N THR A 13 9.64 -5.06 -1.15
CA THR A 13 10.18 -5.96 -2.19
C THR A 13 9.17 -6.39 -3.24
N ASN A 14 7.86 -6.31 -2.96
CA ASN A 14 6.83 -6.70 -3.92
C ASN A 14 6.08 -5.47 -4.47
N SER A 15 6.21 -5.23 -5.77
CA SER A 15 5.64 -4.06 -6.45
C SER A 15 4.10 -4.02 -6.41
N THR A 16 3.43 -5.17 -6.54
CA THR A 16 1.96 -5.23 -6.52
C THR A 16 1.41 -4.96 -5.13
N HIS A 17 2.00 -5.59 -4.10
CA HIS A 17 1.63 -5.34 -2.70
C HIS A 17 1.83 -3.87 -2.34
N LYS A 18 3.00 -3.32 -2.66
CA LYS A 18 3.29 -1.90 -2.44
C LYS A 18 2.26 -1.00 -3.11
N ALA A 19 1.96 -1.23 -4.39
CA ALA A 19 1.00 -0.41 -5.14
C ALA A 19 -0.42 -0.46 -4.51
N CYS A 20 -0.85 -1.63 -4.01
CA CYS A 20 -2.13 -1.77 -3.31
C CYS A 20 -2.16 -1.00 -1.99
N VAL A 21 -1.11 -1.13 -1.17
CA VAL A 21 -0.98 -0.41 0.09
C VAL A 21 -0.97 1.10 -0.13
N ASP A 22 -0.16 1.58 -1.08
CA ASP A 22 -0.07 3.00 -1.42
C ASP A 22 -1.41 3.54 -1.93
N ALA A 23 -2.10 2.80 -2.82
CA ALA A 23 -3.42 3.18 -3.33
C ALA A 23 -4.46 3.30 -2.20
N LYS A 24 -4.50 2.34 -1.27
CA LYS A 24 -5.40 2.40 -0.10
C LYS A 24 -5.04 3.57 0.80
N THR A 25 -3.77 3.72 1.16
CA THR A 25 -3.29 4.76 2.07
C THR A 25 -3.57 6.16 1.52
N ILE A 26 -3.29 6.40 0.23
CA ILE A 26 -3.56 7.69 -0.41
C ILE A 26 -5.07 8.01 -0.39
N ASN A 27 -5.91 7.05 -0.74
CA ASN A 27 -7.35 7.30 -0.81
C ASN A 27 -8.01 7.40 0.58
N ILE A 28 -7.50 6.70 1.61
CA ILE A 28 -8.08 6.72 2.97
C ILE A 28 -7.66 7.99 3.72
N VAL A 29 -6.37 8.31 3.75
CA VAL A 29 -5.83 9.40 4.59
C VAL A 29 -5.07 10.47 3.82
N GLY A 30 -4.66 10.21 2.58
CA GLY A 30 -3.73 11.06 1.84
C GLY A 30 -4.35 12.30 1.21
N LEU A 31 -5.68 12.41 1.12
CA LEU A 31 -6.38 13.54 0.52
C LEU A 31 -6.56 14.72 1.48
N GLY A 32 -6.06 14.58 2.70
CA GLY A 32 -6.19 15.58 3.75
C GLY A 32 -7.52 15.51 4.50
N TYR A 33 -7.78 16.54 5.29
CA TYR A 33 -8.93 16.59 6.18
C TYR A 33 -9.53 18.01 6.22
N ARG A 34 -10.68 18.12 6.87
CA ARG A 34 -11.35 19.39 7.20
C ARG A 34 -12.03 19.26 8.57
N PHE A 35 -12.31 20.39 9.20
CA PHE A 35 -13.19 20.44 10.35
C PHE A 35 -14.58 20.90 9.89
N VAL A 36 -15.60 20.24 10.39
CA VAL A 36 -17.01 20.55 10.09
C VAL A 36 -17.75 20.71 11.40
N PRO A 37 -18.80 21.54 11.49
CA PRO A 37 -19.64 21.60 12.69
C PRO A 37 -20.16 20.20 13.03
N ALA A 38 -20.06 19.83 14.33
CA ALA A 38 -20.52 18.53 14.79
C ALA A 38 -22.04 18.41 14.66
N ALA A 39 -22.55 17.24 14.32
CA ALA A 39 -23.98 17.01 14.21
C ALA A 39 -24.68 17.30 15.57
N GLY A 40 -25.67 18.22 15.54
CA GLY A 40 -26.40 18.64 16.74
C GLY A 40 -25.74 19.79 17.53
N ALA A 41 -24.62 20.35 17.08
CA ALA A 41 -24.07 21.58 17.63
C ALA A 41 -24.96 22.76 17.21
N GLU A 42 -25.67 23.39 18.13
CA GLU A 42 -26.50 24.58 17.86
C GLU A 42 -25.67 25.75 17.35
N LYS A 43 -24.40 25.86 17.80
CA LYS A 43 -23.45 26.88 17.37
C LYS A 43 -22.02 26.37 17.59
N ALA A 44 -21.30 26.15 16.51
CA ALA A 44 -19.87 25.81 16.58
C ALA A 44 -19.05 27.09 16.80
N ALA A 45 -18.18 27.09 17.83
CA ALA A 45 -17.39 28.26 18.19
C ALA A 45 -16.19 28.45 17.26
N PRO A 46 -15.97 29.64 16.67
CA PRO A 46 -14.80 29.90 15.82
C PRO A 46 -13.46 29.73 16.56
N GLU A 47 -13.43 30.00 17.85
CA GLU A 47 -12.26 29.83 18.70
C GLU A 47 -11.84 28.36 18.82
N SER A 48 -12.82 27.45 18.93
CA SER A 48 -12.59 26.00 18.92
C SER A 48 -11.99 25.55 17.58
N LEU A 49 -12.48 26.07 16.46
CA LEU A 49 -11.92 25.81 15.14
C LEU A 49 -10.45 26.25 15.03
N ALA A 50 -10.17 27.49 15.43
CA ALA A 50 -8.82 28.04 15.39
C ALA A 50 -7.83 27.21 16.23
N LEU A 51 -8.26 26.72 17.39
CA LEU A 51 -7.49 25.81 18.24
C LEU A 51 -7.19 24.48 17.54
N LEU A 52 -8.20 23.87 16.90
CA LEU A 52 -8.03 22.62 16.16
C LEU A 52 -7.10 22.79 14.96
N GLU A 53 -7.30 23.85 14.17
CA GLU A 53 -6.43 24.16 13.02
C GLU A 53 -4.99 24.37 13.46
N HIS A 54 -4.77 25.09 14.54
CA HIS A 54 -3.43 25.29 15.11
C HIS A 54 -2.83 23.96 15.57
N LEU A 55 -3.55 23.17 16.39
CA LEU A 55 -3.07 21.88 16.89
C LEU A 55 -2.64 20.94 15.75
N PHE A 56 -3.47 20.81 14.73
CA PHE A 56 -3.18 19.90 13.63
C PHE A 56 -2.13 20.43 12.65
N ALA A 57 -1.97 21.76 12.55
CA ALA A 57 -0.92 22.38 11.75
C ALA A 57 0.46 22.28 12.41
N THR A 58 0.51 22.26 13.75
CA THR A 58 1.77 22.29 14.54
C THR A 58 2.05 20.99 15.28
N CYS A 59 1.25 19.94 15.05
CA CYS A 59 1.33 18.68 15.80
C CYS A 59 2.65 17.91 15.61
N ASN A 60 3.43 18.24 14.61
CA ASN A 60 4.71 17.60 14.33
C ASN A 60 5.67 18.63 13.70
N PRO A 61 6.95 18.67 14.12
CA PRO A 61 7.90 19.65 13.59
C PRO A 61 8.34 19.38 12.15
N ASP A 62 8.30 18.11 11.73
CA ASP A 62 8.89 17.68 10.45
C ASP A 62 7.82 17.22 9.43
N MET A 63 6.62 16.88 9.90
CA MET A 63 5.57 16.25 9.08
C MET A 63 4.22 16.93 9.30
N THR A 64 3.44 17.06 8.26
CA THR A 64 2.03 17.42 8.39
C THR A 64 1.24 16.26 9.03
N PHE A 65 0.11 16.57 9.65
CA PHE A 65 -0.78 15.52 10.19
C PHE A 65 -1.16 14.47 9.14
N THR A 66 -1.37 14.89 7.89
CA THR A 66 -1.67 13.97 6.78
C THR A 66 -0.51 13.00 6.52
N GLU A 67 0.74 13.47 6.56
CA GLU A 67 1.92 12.62 6.39
C GLU A 67 2.11 11.66 7.56
N VAL A 68 1.90 12.13 8.79
CA VAL A 68 1.90 11.27 9.99
C VAL A 68 0.85 10.17 9.86
N MET A 69 -0.38 10.51 9.48
CA MET A 69 -1.45 9.52 9.30
C MET A 69 -1.17 8.57 8.12
N ARG A 70 -0.53 9.04 7.05
CA ARG A 70 -0.09 8.15 5.96
C ARG A 70 0.91 7.10 6.45
N ALA A 71 1.89 7.49 7.26
CA ALA A 71 2.83 6.55 7.85
C ALA A 71 2.13 5.53 8.76
N VAL A 72 1.26 6.01 9.67
CA VAL A 72 0.46 5.14 10.55
C VAL A 72 -0.40 4.18 9.74
N TRP A 73 -1.07 4.66 8.67
CA TRP A 73 -1.98 3.83 7.88
C TRP A 73 -1.24 2.85 6.98
N THR A 74 -0.05 3.20 6.50
CA THR A 74 0.84 2.25 5.81
C THR A 74 1.17 1.07 6.71
N ASP A 75 1.51 1.32 7.99
CA ASP A 75 1.73 0.24 8.96
C ASP A 75 0.47 -0.60 9.18
N VAL A 76 -0.73 0.01 9.24
CA VAL A 76 -2.00 -0.73 9.34
C VAL A 76 -2.19 -1.66 8.14
N GLU A 77 -1.90 -1.20 6.93
CA GLU A 77 -2.07 -2.00 5.72
C GLU A 77 -0.99 -3.10 5.59
N CYS A 78 0.25 -2.82 6.00
CA CYS A 78 1.37 -3.76 5.89
C CYS A 78 1.44 -4.77 7.05
N LEU A 79 1.14 -4.32 8.27
CA LEU A 79 1.37 -5.08 9.51
C LEU A 79 0.06 -5.45 10.22
N GLY A 80 -1.07 -4.89 9.78
CA GLY A 80 -2.35 -4.99 10.48
C GLY A 80 -2.46 -4.07 11.69
N ASN A 81 -1.42 -3.31 12.03
CA ASN A 81 -1.31 -2.51 13.24
C ASN A 81 -0.55 -1.22 12.96
N GLY A 82 -1.12 -0.08 13.33
CA GLY A 82 -0.48 1.23 13.22
C GLY A 82 -0.58 1.99 14.53
N TYR A 83 0.41 2.81 14.84
CA TYR A 83 0.56 3.46 16.14
C TYR A 83 0.81 4.95 15.98
N LEU A 84 -0.01 5.74 16.67
CA LEU A 84 0.10 7.19 16.77
C LEU A 84 0.41 7.57 18.21
N GLU A 85 1.59 8.12 18.45
CA GLU A 85 1.99 8.69 19.74
C GLU A 85 1.40 10.08 19.89
N LEU A 86 0.90 10.38 21.08
CA LEU A 86 0.44 11.69 21.49
C LEU A 86 1.31 12.20 22.64
N THR A 87 1.86 13.40 22.48
CA THR A 87 2.60 14.10 23.53
C THR A 87 1.75 15.19 24.17
N ARG A 88 2.09 15.53 25.41
CA ARG A 88 1.42 16.62 26.14
C ARG A 88 2.43 17.66 26.62
N ASN A 89 2.02 18.91 26.58
CA ASN A 89 2.77 20.01 27.15
C ASN A 89 2.66 20.02 28.70
N SER A 90 3.36 20.94 29.34
CA SER A 90 3.35 21.11 30.81
C SER A 90 1.98 21.44 31.41
N LEU A 91 1.02 21.86 30.59
CA LEU A 91 -0.37 22.11 30.98
C LEU A 91 -1.26 20.88 30.80
N GLY A 92 -0.69 19.76 30.36
CA GLY A 92 -1.42 18.53 30.09
C GLY A 92 -2.22 18.53 28.79
N GLN A 93 -2.07 19.55 27.94
CA GLN A 93 -2.72 19.63 26.64
C GLN A 93 -1.94 18.85 25.60
N ILE A 94 -2.62 18.19 24.66
CA ILE A 94 -1.99 17.52 23.53
C ILE A 94 -1.31 18.59 22.65
N ASP A 95 -0.03 18.41 22.39
CA ASP A 95 0.79 19.33 21.60
C ASP A 95 1.60 18.65 20.49
N GLY A 96 1.63 17.31 20.47
CA GLY A 96 2.36 16.58 19.43
C GLY A 96 1.71 15.27 19.05
N MET A 97 1.87 14.89 17.76
CA MET A 97 1.40 13.65 17.16
C MET A 97 2.50 13.04 16.29
N TYR A 98 2.92 11.82 16.61
CA TYR A 98 4.05 11.18 15.95
C TYR A 98 3.71 9.75 15.51
N HIS A 99 4.17 9.37 14.33
CA HIS A 99 4.14 7.98 13.92
C HIS A 99 5.20 7.17 14.69
N VAL A 100 4.81 6.01 15.20
CA VAL A 100 5.73 5.04 15.80
C VAL A 100 5.75 3.78 14.94
N PRO A 101 6.91 3.38 14.37
CA PRO A 101 6.99 2.23 13.46
C PRO A 101 6.46 0.94 14.10
N GLY A 102 5.46 0.35 13.46
CA GLY A 102 4.71 -0.78 14.00
C GLY A 102 5.54 -2.03 14.25
N VAL A 103 6.62 -2.24 13.50
CA VAL A 103 7.57 -3.34 13.70
C VAL A 103 8.24 -3.28 15.07
N THR A 104 8.39 -2.09 15.65
CA THR A 104 9.09 -1.87 16.93
C THR A 104 8.18 -1.94 18.15
N VAL A 105 6.84 -1.93 17.97
CA VAL A 105 5.88 -1.83 19.07
C VAL A 105 5.32 -3.20 19.45
N ARG A 106 5.16 -3.41 20.76
CA ARG A 106 4.49 -4.58 21.33
C ARG A 106 3.42 -4.13 22.31
N GLY A 107 2.25 -4.74 22.24
CA GLY A 107 1.19 -4.56 23.23
C GLY A 107 1.56 -5.25 24.55
N ARG A 108 1.28 -4.61 25.66
CA ARG A 108 1.47 -5.20 26.97
C ARG A 108 0.41 -6.27 27.27
N ALA A 109 0.79 -7.31 27.97
CA ALA A 109 -0.11 -8.42 28.32
C ALA A 109 -1.28 -7.97 29.23
N ASP A 110 -1.02 -6.98 30.08
CA ASP A 110 -2.03 -6.35 30.98
C ASP A 110 -2.99 -5.40 30.25
N ARG A 111 -2.79 -5.16 28.95
CA ARG A 111 -3.55 -4.20 28.12
C ARG A 111 -3.48 -2.75 28.60
N ALA A 112 -2.60 -2.42 29.53
CA ALA A 112 -2.45 -1.07 30.05
C ALA A 112 -1.68 -0.12 29.12
N GLY A 113 -1.11 -0.64 28.02
CA GLY A 113 -0.38 0.18 27.06
C GLY A 113 0.52 -0.64 26.15
N PHE A 114 1.62 0.00 25.72
CA PHE A 114 2.52 -0.52 24.70
C PHE A 114 3.98 -0.34 25.12
N VAL A 115 4.86 -1.11 24.50
CA VAL A 115 6.30 -0.98 24.65
C VAL A 115 6.92 -0.91 23.26
N GLN A 116 7.67 0.14 22.99
CA GLN A 116 8.56 0.20 21.83
C GLN A 116 9.90 -0.41 22.22
N ILE A 117 10.43 -1.27 21.36
CA ILE A 117 11.75 -1.89 21.52
C ILE A 117 12.58 -1.48 20.29
N ARG A 118 13.64 -0.70 20.53
CA ARG A 118 14.55 -0.25 19.47
C ARG A 118 15.98 -0.24 20.00
N ASP A 119 16.90 -0.90 19.29
CA ASP A 119 18.31 -0.96 19.63
C ASP A 119 18.57 -1.43 21.09
N GLY A 120 17.77 -2.40 21.54
CA GLY A 120 17.84 -2.94 22.91
C GLY A 120 17.23 -2.03 23.99
N ARG A 121 16.81 -0.82 23.65
CA ARG A 121 16.15 0.12 24.57
C ARG A 121 14.63 -0.09 24.55
N LYS A 122 14.00 0.09 25.71
CA LYS A 122 12.55 0.02 25.85
C LYS A 122 12.01 1.41 26.18
N ARG A 123 10.89 1.76 25.56
CA ARG A 123 10.10 2.96 25.88
C ARG A 123 8.66 2.53 26.07
N HIS A 124 8.08 2.89 27.19
CA HIS A 124 6.74 2.50 27.56
C HIS A 124 5.74 3.61 27.21
N PHE A 125 4.55 3.19 26.77
CA PHE A 125 3.44 4.07 26.44
C PHE A 125 2.19 3.58 27.13
N ARG A 126 1.37 4.52 27.61
CA ARG A 126 0.02 4.25 28.10
C ARG A 126 -1.00 4.34 26.97
N GLY A 127 -2.15 3.72 27.13
CA GLY A 127 -3.28 3.94 26.22
C GLY A 127 -3.84 5.36 26.38
N VAL A 128 -4.47 5.89 25.32
CA VAL A 128 -5.08 7.22 25.34
C VAL A 128 -6.13 7.31 26.46
N GLY A 129 -6.03 8.36 27.28
CA GLY A 129 -6.95 8.61 28.40
C GLY A 129 -6.73 7.71 29.63
N GLN A 130 -5.71 6.85 29.62
CA GLN A 130 -5.32 6.10 30.82
C GLN A 130 -4.61 7.01 31.84
N PRO A 131 -4.66 6.68 33.16
CA PRO A 131 -3.95 7.42 34.18
C PRO A 131 -2.45 7.58 33.86
N GLU A 132 -1.89 8.70 34.27
CA GLU A 132 -0.46 8.95 34.11
C GLU A 132 0.36 7.97 34.96
N VAL A 133 1.36 7.37 34.31
CA VAL A 133 2.28 6.39 34.91
C VAL A 133 3.69 6.74 34.45
N ALA A 134 4.67 6.61 35.35
CA ALA A 134 6.06 6.80 34.99
C ALA A 134 6.59 5.63 34.14
N ASP A 135 7.43 5.95 33.17
CA ASP A 135 8.17 4.96 32.42
C ASP A 135 9.21 4.31 33.33
N PRO A 136 9.21 2.98 33.47
CA PRO A 136 10.11 2.28 34.37
C PRO A 136 11.59 2.39 34.00
N GLU A 137 11.91 2.72 32.75
CA GLU A 137 13.31 2.86 32.29
C GLU A 137 13.85 4.29 32.52
N THR A 138 12.99 5.30 32.37
CA THR A 138 13.40 6.70 32.39
C THR A 138 12.91 7.50 33.60
N GLY A 139 11.88 7.01 34.28
CA GLY A 139 11.20 7.72 35.38
C GLY A 139 10.32 8.89 34.95
N LEU A 140 10.28 9.20 33.64
CA LEU A 140 9.44 10.26 33.07
C LEU A 140 7.99 9.79 32.85
N ALA A 141 7.06 10.71 32.73
CA ALA A 141 5.68 10.38 32.38
C ALA A 141 5.62 9.68 31.02
N GLN A 142 4.86 8.57 30.94
CA GLN A 142 4.63 7.87 29.69
C GLN A 142 3.78 8.69 28.75
N ASN A 143 4.19 8.82 27.49
CA ASN A 143 3.34 9.37 26.44
C ASN A 143 2.19 8.43 26.14
N GLU A 144 1.16 8.95 25.51
CA GLU A 144 -0.01 8.20 25.12
C GLU A 144 0.16 7.60 23.73
N MET A 145 -0.45 6.43 23.50
CA MET A 145 -0.45 5.79 22.19
C MET A 145 -1.85 5.40 21.77
N MET A 146 -2.23 5.85 20.57
CA MET A 146 -3.45 5.42 19.90
C MET A 146 -3.09 4.29 18.93
N HIS A 147 -3.71 3.13 19.09
CA HIS A 147 -3.47 1.93 18.29
C HIS A 147 -4.59 1.70 17.30
N PHE A 148 -4.28 1.67 16.03
CA PHE A 148 -5.18 1.30 14.93
C PHE A 148 -4.92 -0.14 14.53
N THR A 149 -5.97 -0.98 14.48
CA THR A 149 -5.84 -2.42 14.19
C THR A 149 -6.78 -2.85 13.09
N LYS A 150 -6.34 -3.76 12.21
CA LYS A 150 -7.27 -4.52 11.38
C LYS A 150 -7.91 -5.64 12.19
N TYR A 151 -9.17 -5.95 11.89
CA TYR A 151 -9.85 -7.04 12.58
C TYR A 151 -9.26 -8.40 12.20
N THR A 152 -9.12 -9.26 13.21
CA THR A 152 -8.88 -10.68 13.02
C THR A 152 -9.64 -11.47 14.08
N PRO A 153 -10.26 -12.61 13.74
CA PRO A 153 -10.95 -13.46 14.72
C PRO A 153 -9.98 -14.19 15.66
N GLN A 154 -8.67 -14.20 15.35
CA GLN A 154 -7.67 -14.98 16.10
C GLN A 154 -7.03 -14.22 17.25
N SER A 155 -7.10 -12.88 17.26
CA SER A 155 -6.43 -12.06 18.25
C SER A 155 -7.23 -10.82 18.61
N SER A 156 -7.25 -10.49 19.91
CA SER A 156 -7.76 -9.22 20.40
C SER A 156 -6.65 -8.20 20.74
N TYR A 157 -5.38 -8.58 20.57
CA TYR A 157 -4.22 -7.73 20.82
C TYR A 157 -3.68 -7.10 19.54
N TYR A 158 -3.67 -7.85 18.45
CA TYR A 158 -3.06 -7.44 17.19
C TYR A 158 -4.01 -7.70 16.02
N GLY A 159 -3.99 -6.79 15.08
CA GLY A 159 -4.58 -6.98 13.77
C GLY A 159 -3.69 -7.83 12.86
N VAL A 160 -4.29 -8.31 11.77
CA VAL A 160 -3.60 -9.06 10.71
C VAL A 160 -3.82 -8.32 9.39
N PRO A 161 -2.77 -8.08 8.59
CA PRO A 161 -2.90 -7.37 7.32
C PRO A 161 -3.59 -8.22 6.26
N ASP A 162 -4.24 -7.55 5.30
CA ASP A 162 -5.04 -8.19 4.24
C ASP A 162 -4.20 -9.11 3.33
N ILE A 163 -2.90 -8.90 3.26
CA ILE A 163 -1.98 -9.66 2.39
C ILE A 163 -1.78 -11.12 2.82
N ILE A 164 -2.06 -11.46 4.07
CA ILE A 164 -1.77 -12.79 4.62
C ILE A 164 -2.29 -13.96 3.76
N PRO A 165 -3.54 -13.94 3.26
CA PRO A 165 -4.03 -15.03 2.40
C PRO A 165 -3.26 -15.16 1.08
N ALA A 166 -2.67 -14.08 0.57
CA ALA A 166 -1.94 -14.05 -0.69
C ALA A 166 -0.40 -14.12 -0.53
N VAL A 167 0.12 -14.46 0.65
CA VAL A 167 1.57 -14.59 0.86
C VAL A 167 2.17 -15.65 -0.07
N SER A 168 1.47 -16.74 -0.34
CA SER A 168 1.90 -17.76 -1.31
C SER A 168 2.06 -17.20 -2.73
N ALA A 169 1.16 -16.31 -3.16
CA ALA A 169 1.25 -15.64 -4.45
C ALA A 169 2.48 -14.71 -4.52
N LEU A 170 2.80 -14.00 -3.43
CA LEU A 170 4.01 -13.16 -3.34
C LEU A 170 5.29 -13.99 -3.44
N VAL A 171 5.36 -15.10 -2.69
CA VAL A 171 6.50 -16.03 -2.71
C VAL A 171 6.62 -16.65 -4.09
N GLY A 172 5.52 -17.07 -4.71
CA GLY A 172 5.48 -17.62 -6.05
C GLY A 172 5.95 -16.63 -7.12
N ASP A 173 5.52 -15.36 -7.07
CA ASP A 173 5.99 -14.31 -8.00
C ASP A 173 7.49 -14.05 -7.83
N LYS A 174 8.00 -14.04 -6.59
CA LYS A 174 9.42 -13.89 -6.31
C LYS A 174 10.22 -15.06 -6.89
N ALA A 175 9.83 -16.29 -6.60
CA ALA A 175 10.49 -17.49 -7.10
C ALA A 175 10.48 -17.55 -8.64
N ALA A 176 9.36 -17.19 -9.24
CA ALA A 176 9.23 -17.09 -10.69
C ALA A 176 10.19 -16.06 -11.29
N ARG A 177 10.33 -14.91 -10.64
CA ARG A 177 11.26 -13.85 -11.07
C ARG A 177 12.72 -14.29 -10.95
N GLU A 178 13.09 -14.90 -9.82
CA GLU A 178 14.44 -15.44 -9.58
C GLU A 178 14.78 -16.52 -10.60
N TYR A 179 13.86 -17.46 -10.87
CA TYR A 179 14.04 -18.48 -11.90
C TYR A 179 14.32 -17.87 -13.28
N ASN A 180 13.58 -16.82 -13.67
CA ASN A 180 13.83 -16.15 -14.95
C ASN A 180 15.18 -15.44 -15.00
N ILE A 181 15.56 -14.75 -13.92
CA ILE A 181 16.87 -14.09 -13.84
C ILE A 181 17.97 -15.12 -14.00
N ASP A 182 17.89 -16.24 -13.28
CA ASP A 182 18.86 -17.33 -13.36
C ASP A 182 18.87 -17.98 -14.75
N PHE A 183 17.70 -18.18 -15.34
CA PHE A 183 17.57 -18.71 -16.69
C PHE A 183 18.27 -17.82 -17.72
N PHE A 184 18.09 -16.50 -17.66
CA PHE A 184 18.72 -15.56 -18.56
C PHE A 184 20.21 -15.32 -18.24
N ALA A 185 20.60 -15.32 -16.96
CA ALA A 185 21.98 -15.10 -16.55
C ALA A 185 22.89 -16.30 -16.82
N HIS A 186 22.36 -17.51 -16.64
CA HIS A 186 23.18 -18.73 -16.71
C HIS A 186 22.91 -19.59 -17.95
N ASN A 187 21.97 -19.19 -18.85
CA ASN A 187 21.55 -19.99 -20.00
C ASN A 187 21.30 -21.47 -19.62
N ALA A 188 20.56 -21.70 -18.56
CA ALA A 188 20.45 -22.97 -17.84
C ALA A 188 19.94 -24.17 -18.66
N VAL A 189 19.48 -23.94 -19.89
CA VAL A 189 19.15 -25.02 -20.85
C VAL A 189 19.99 -24.82 -22.10
N PRO A 190 20.80 -25.80 -22.50
CA PRO A 190 21.49 -25.73 -23.77
C PRO A 190 20.49 -25.64 -24.91
N ARG A 191 20.52 -24.52 -25.64
CA ARG A 191 19.60 -24.28 -26.77
C ARG A 191 19.78 -25.22 -27.93
N MET A 192 20.91 -25.92 -27.98
CA MET A 192 21.30 -26.82 -29.07
C MET A 192 22.07 -28.00 -28.50
N ALA A 193 21.79 -29.19 -29.02
CA ALA A 193 22.62 -30.36 -28.88
C ALA A 193 23.31 -30.62 -30.25
N ILE A 194 24.61 -30.84 -30.23
CA ILE A 194 25.37 -31.24 -31.38
C ILE A 194 25.63 -32.74 -31.25
N ILE A 195 24.96 -33.51 -32.11
CA ILE A 195 25.05 -34.96 -32.12
C ILE A 195 25.99 -35.36 -33.28
N VAL A 196 27.03 -36.12 -32.95
CA VAL A 196 27.97 -36.64 -33.95
C VAL A 196 27.75 -38.15 -34.03
N GLU A 197 27.34 -38.62 -35.21
CA GLU A 197 27.11 -40.02 -35.48
C GLU A 197 28.16 -40.53 -36.45
N GLY A 198 28.67 -41.75 -36.24
CA GLY A 198 29.56 -42.47 -37.17
C GLY A 198 31.03 -42.11 -37.11
N GLY A 199 31.49 -41.23 -36.22
CA GLY A 199 32.90 -40.86 -36.08
C GLY A 199 33.22 -40.07 -34.81
N GLN A 200 34.53 -39.82 -34.61
CA GLN A 200 35.03 -38.93 -33.56
C GLN A 200 35.48 -37.59 -34.18
N LEU A 201 35.10 -36.49 -33.56
CA LEU A 201 35.57 -35.17 -33.93
C LEU A 201 37.07 -35.02 -33.55
N SER A 202 37.86 -34.40 -34.41
CA SER A 202 39.23 -34.03 -34.05
C SER A 202 39.22 -32.98 -32.92
N GLU A 203 40.30 -32.94 -32.12
CA GLU A 203 40.42 -31.95 -31.02
C GLU A 203 40.28 -30.50 -31.52
N SER A 204 40.77 -30.22 -32.74
CA SER A 204 40.65 -28.91 -33.37
C SER A 204 39.18 -28.51 -33.63
N VAL A 205 38.39 -29.43 -34.17
CA VAL A 205 36.95 -29.22 -34.45
C VAL A 205 36.17 -29.08 -33.13
N LEU A 206 36.52 -29.86 -32.10
CA LEU A 206 35.94 -29.78 -30.78
C LEU A 206 36.26 -28.45 -30.08
N GLY A 207 37.47 -27.93 -30.28
CA GLY A 207 37.90 -26.60 -29.83
C GLY A 207 37.11 -25.47 -30.51
N GLN A 208 36.92 -25.55 -31.85
CA GLN A 208 36.11 -24.57 -32.59
C GLN A 208 34.66 -24.59 -32.18
N LEU A 209 34.08 -25.75 -31.92
CA LEU A 209 32.73 -25.92 -31.39
C LEU A 209 32.56 -25.29 -29.99
N LYS A 210 33.50 -25.55 -29.08
CA LYS A 210 33.51 -24.93 -27.76
C LYS A 210 33.61 -23.41 -27.84
N GLN A 211 34.51 -22.89 -28.66
CA GLN A 211 34.70 -21.46 -28.85
C GLN A 211 33.44 -20.79 -29.47
N PHE A 212 32.79 -21.47 -30.43
CA PHE A 212 31.53 -21.02 -31.00
C PHE A 212 30.41 -20.97 -29.94
N MET A 213 30.24 -22.05 -29.17
CA MET A 213 29.25 -22.09 -28.07
C MET A 213 29.48 -20.99 -27.03
N GLU A 214 30.75 -20.76 -26.64
CA GLU A 214 31.09 -19.68 -25.70
C GLU A 214 30.81 -18.29 -26.28
N SER A 215 30.99 -18.08 -27.59
CA SER A 215 30.71 -16.80 -28.23
C SER A 215 29.21 -16.54 -28.40
N GLU A 216 28.43 -17.58 -28.66
CA GLU A 216 26.95 -17.51 -28.71
C GLU A 216 26.36 -17.20 -27.29
N ILE A 217 26.88 -17.85 -26.26
CA ILE A 217 26.48 -17.62 -24.87
C ILE A 217 26.81 -16.19 -24.43
N LYS A 218 27.90 -15.59 -24.88
CA LYS A 218 28.29 -14.21 -24.56
C LYS A 218 27.60 -13.14 -25.41
N GLY A 219 26.56 -13.49 -26.17
CA GLY A 219 25.68 -12.52 -26.86
C GLY A 219 26.27 -11.85 -28.08
N GLN A 220 27.35 -12.40 -28.68
CA GLN A 220 27.89 -11.93 -29.95
C GLN A 220 27.27 -12.72 -31.12
N GLY A 221 25.93 -12.80 -31.17
CA GLY A 221 25.18 -13.55 -32.17
C GLY A 221 25.32 -13.04 -33.58
N HIS A 222 25.19 -13.97 -34.53
CA HIS A 222 25.21 -13.94 -35.99
C HIS A 222 26.53 -14.40 -36.65
N LYS A 223 27.22 -15.39 -36.07
CA LYS A 223 28.32 -16.06 -36.76
C LYS A 223 27.84 -17.40 -37.31
N THR A 224 28.12 -17.67 -38.59
CA THR A 224 27.88 -18.98 -39.18
C THR A 224 29.04 -19.92 -38.81
N LEU A 225 28.70 -21.03 -38.16
CA LEU A 225 29.69 -22.09 -37.90
C LEU A 225 29.80 -22.98 -39.10
N VAL A 226 31.00 -23.05 -39.68
CA VAL A 226 31.35 -24.02 -40.75
C VAL A 226 32.27 -25.06 -40.13
N LEU A 227 31.83 -26.32 -40.12
CA LEU A 227 32.60 -27.45 -39.60
C LEU A 227 33.06 -28.32 -40.76
N ASP A 228 34.36 -28.51 -40.86
CA ASP A 228 34.94 -29.51 -41.74
C ASP A 228 35.11 -30.83 -40.96
N VAL A 229 34.28 -31.83 -41.29
CA VAL A 229 34.21 -33.09 -40.54
C VAL A 229 34.92 -34.17 -41.40
N PRO A 230 36.09 -34.63 -41.00
CA PRO A 230 36.79 -35.68 -41.73
C PRO A 230 36.16 -37.05 -41.52
N GLY A 231 35.76 -37.74 -42.62
CA GLY A 231 35.21 -39.11 -42.58
C GLY A 231 34.03 -39.27 -43.51
N GLN A 232 34.00 -40.39 -44.30
CA GLN A 232 32.91 -40.62 -45.28
C GLN A 232 31.56 -40.94 -44.67
N ASP A 233 31.50 -41.34 -43.38
CA ASP A 233 30.27 -41.72 -42.68
C ASP A 233 29.94 -40.88 -41.46
N THR A 234 30.67 -39.78 -41.22
CA THR A 234 30.43 -38.91 -40.05
C THR A 234 29.33 -37.90 -40.34
N LYS A 235 28.24 -37.96 -39.62
CA LYS A 235 27.13 -37.01 -39.70
C LYS A 235 27.11 -36.15 -38.48
N VAL A 236 27.06 -34.82 -38.67
CA VAL A 236 26.88 -33.86 -37.60
C VAL A 236 25.45 -33.32 -37.69
N ARG A 237 24.70 -33.50 -36.63
CA ARG A 237 23.30 -33.07 -36.50
C ARG A 237 23.22 -32.04 -35.40
N ILE A 238 22.67 -30.89 -35.70
CA ILE A 238 22.39 -29.84 -34.72
C ILE A 238 20.89 -29.94 -34.37
N GLU A 239 20.60 -30.41 -33.21
CA GLU A 239 19.21 -30.40 -32.67
C GLU A 239 19.01 -29.18 -31.74
N ARG A 240 18.00 -28.40 -32.06
CA ARG A 240 17.57 -27.35 -31.14
C ARG A 240 16.81 -27.99 -30.01
N LEU A 241 17.37 -27.91 -28.80
CA LEU A 241 16.68 -28.26 -27.54
C LEU A 241 15.81 -27.08 -27.11
N THR A 242 14.88 -26.67 -27.98
CA THR A 242 13.90 -25.64 -27.58
C THR A 242 12.89 -26.28 -26.65
N VAL A 243 12.98 -25.95 -25.37
CA VAL A 243 11.82 -25.98 -24.47
C VAL A 243 10.88 -24.93 -25.04
N GLY A 244 9.77 -25.37 -25.60
CA GLY A 244 8.96 -24.56 -26.51
C GLY A 244 8.36 -23.32 -25.88
N GLY A 245 7.97 -22.36 -26.71
CA GLY A 245 7.33 -21.09 -26.34
C GLY A 245 5.96 -21.19 -25.63
N THR A 246 5.52 -22.39 -25.28
CA THR A 246 4.40 -22.65 -24.35
C THR A 246 4.74 -22.31 -22.90
N ASP A 247 6.01 -22.40 -22.50
CA ASP A 247 6.41 -22.11 -21.12
C ASP A 247 6.38 -20.61 -20.80
N ASP A 248 6.72 -19.76 -21.77
CA ASP A 248 6.67 -18.30 -21.58
C ASP A 248 5.25 -17.79 -21.36
N ALA A 249 4.26 -18.31 -22.10
CA ALA A 249 2.86 -17.94 -21.95
C ALA A 249 2.27 -18.44 -20.62
N ALA A 250 2.59 -19.67 -20.23
CA ALA A 250 2.19 -20.23 -18.94
C ALA A 250 2.80 -19.47 -17.77
N PHE A 251 4.07 -19.06 -17.90
CA PHE A 251 4.78 -18.28 -16.91
C PHE A 251 4.19 -16.86 -16.74
N LEU A 252 3.92 -16.17 -17.84
CA LEU A 252 3.24 -14.87 -17.80
C LEU A 252 1.84 -15.00 -17.21
N GLY A 253 1.11 -16.06 -17.54
CA GLY A 253 -0.19 -16.39 -16.95
C GLY A 253 -0.12 -16.61 -15.45
N TYR A 254 0.89 -17.33 -14.98
CA TYR A 254 1.11 -17.56 -13.54
C TYR A 254 1.40 -16.26 -12.78
N ARG A 255 2.29 -15.40 -13.30
CA ARG A 255 2.57 -14.10 -12.69
C ARG A 255 1.36 -13.17 -12.67
N LYS A 256 0.55 -13.22 -13.74
CA LYS A 256 -0.71 -12.48 -13.79
C LYS A 256 -1.68 -12.98 -12.72
N ALA A 257 -1.85 -14.29 -12.57
CA ALA A 257 -2.71 -14.88 -11.53
C ALA A 257 -2.26 -14.47 -10.12
N ASN A 258 -0.95 -14.54 -9.83
CA ASN A 258 -0.40 -14.09 -8.54
C ASN A 258 -0.67 -12.60 -8.28
N ARG A 259 -0.51 -11.74 -9.28
CA ARG A 259 -0.84 -10.32 -9.19
C ARG A 259 -2.33 -10.13 -8.87
N ASP A 260 -3.19 -10.81 -9.60
CA ASP A 260 -4.65 -10.69 -9.47
C ASP A 260 -5.12 -11.18 -8.09
N GLU A 261 -4.47 -12.20 -7.52
CA GLU A 261 -4.72 -12.67 -6.15
C GLU A 261 -4.34 -11.59 -5.11
N VAL A 262 -3.22 -10.89 -5.29
CA VAL A 262 -2.83 -9.77 -4.42
C VAL A 262 -3.84 -8.62 -4.51
N LEU A 263 -4.29 -8.27 -5.72
CA LEU A 263 -5.33 -7.25 -5.92
C LEU A 263 -6.65 -7.64 -5.23
N LEU A 264 -7.04 -8.92 -5.34
CA LEU A 264 -8.25 -9.46 -4.75
C LEU A 264 -8.27 -9.33 -3.23
N VAL A 265 -7.20 -9.74 -2.53
CA VAL A 265 -7.16 -9.69 -1.06
C VAL A 265 -7.12 -8.26 -0.54
N HIS A 266 -6.49 -7.33 -1.28
CA HIS A 266 -6.53 -5.91 -0.96
C HIS A 266 -7.82 -5.22 -1.38
N ARG A 267 -8.64 -5.86 -2.22
CA ARG A 267 -9.86 -5.29 -2.82
C ARG A 267 -9.59 -3.98 -3.57
N VAL A 268 -8.42 -3.90 -4.22
CA VAL A 268 -7.98 -2.72 -4.98
C VAL A 268 -8.23 -2.99 -6.47
N PRO A 269 -8.99 -2.14 -7.16
CA PRO A 269 -9.19 -2.30 -8.59
C PRO A 269 -7.89 -2.15 -9.38
N PRO A 270 -7.68 -2.91 -10.46
CA PRO A 270 -6.49 -2.80 -11.31
C PRO A 270 -6.21 -1.37 -11.79
N SER A 271 -7.25 -0.59 -12.06
CA SER A 271 -7.16 0.82 -12.47
C SER A 271 -6.43 1.71 -11.44
N LYS A 272 -6.56 1.42 -10.15
CA LYS A 272 -5.91 2.18 -9.07
C LYS A 272 -4.40 1.90 -8.94
N VAL A 273 -3.94 0.80 -9.50
CA VAL A 273 -2.52 0.42 -9.52
C VAL A 273 -1.92 0.52 -10.94
N THR A 274 -2.54 1.33 -11.81
CA THR A 274 -2.09 1.60 -13.19
C THR A 274 -2.03 0.37 -14.11
N VAL A 275 -2.75 -0.70 -13.79
CA VAL A 275 -2.89 -1.87 -14.66
C VAL A 275 -4.09 -1.64 -15.58
N VAL A 276 -3.82 -1.26 -16.82
CA VAL A 276 -4.85 -0.99 -17.83
C VAL A 276 -4.94 -2.19 -18.78
N GLU A 277 -5.61 -3.24 -18.35
CA GLU A 277 -5.98 -4.36 -19.21
C GLU A 277 -7.48 -4.23 -19.53
N ASN A 278 -7.84 -3.99 -20.79
CA ASN A 278 -9.24 -3.91 -21.28
C ASN A 278 -10.14 -2.93 -20.48
N ALA A 279 -9.62 -1.75 -20.14
CA ALA A 279 -10.39 -0.75 -19.41
C ALA A 279 -11.51 -0.18 -20.29
N ASN A 280 -12.73 -0.64 -20.08
CA ASN A 280 -13.92 0.06 -20.51
C ASN A 280 -14.20 1.16 -19.47
N LEU A 281 -14.28 2.42 -19.89
CA LEU A 281 -14.44 3.59 -19.01
C LEU A 281 -15.62 3.44 -18.03
N ALA A 282 -16.74 2.85 -18.47
CA ALA A 282 -17.91 2.60 -17.62
C ALA A 282 -17.58 1.65 -16.45
N ASN A 283 -16.87 0.53 -16.72
CA ASN A 283 -16.49 -0.44 -15.68
C ASN A 283 -15.47 0.15 -14.69
N SER A 284 -14.61 1.07 -15.16
CA SER A 284 -13.62 1.73 -14.30
C SER A 284 -14.30 2.66 -13.28
N THR A 285 -15.34 3.40 -13.68
CA THR A 285 -16.08 4.29 -12.78
C THR A 285 -16.85 3.52 -11.71
N ASP A 286 -17.49 2.41 -12.07
CA ASP A 286 -18.22 1.57 -11.11
C ASP A 286 -17.27 0.88 -10.12
N GLN A 287 -16.11 0.42 -10.58
CA GLN A 287 -15.08 -0.14 -9.72
C GLN A 287 -14.52 0.91 -8.74
N ASP A 288 -14.31 2.15 -9.19
CA ASP A 288 -13.90 3.28 -8.37
C ASP A 288 -14.92 3.60 -7.29
N LYS A 289 -16.20 3.64 -7.64
CA LYS A 289 -17.28 3.85 -6.70
C LYS A 289 -17.34 2.73 -5.65
N THR A 290 -17.27 1.48 -6.10
CA THR A 290 -17.25 0.31 -5.21
C THR A 290 -16.05 0.33 -4.25
N PHE A 291 -14.86 0.66 -4.76
CA PHE A 291 -13.66 0.78 -3.94
C PHE A 291 -13.81 1.87 -2.87
N ARG A 292 -14.33 3.04 -3.25
CA ARG A 292 -14.59 4.12 -2.28
C ARG A 292 -15.61 3.72 -1.23
N GLU A 293 -16.75 3.16 -1.62
CA GLU A 293 -17.83 2.82 -0.68
C GLU A 293 -17.51 1.65 0.24
N GLN A 294 -16.80 0.64 -0.25
CA GLN A 294 -16.58 -0.61 0.48
C GLN A 294 -15.20 -0.72 1.15
N VAL A 295 -14.21 0.06 0.70
CA VAL A 295 -12.84 0.00 1.24
C VAL A 295 -12.46 1.31 1.91
N VAL A 296 -12.61 2.45 1.22
CA VAL A 296 -12.12 3.73 1.71
C VAL A 296 -13.00 4.31 2.81
N ARG A 297 -14.29 4.53 2.52
CA ARG A 297 -15.23 5.17 3.47
C ARG A 297 -15.38 4.46 4.81
N PRO A 298 -15.47 3.12 4.90
CA PRO A 298 -15.53 2.44 6.19
C PRO A 298 -14.31 2.69 7.06
N GLU A 299 -13.11 2.70 6.47
CA GLU A 299 -11.88 2.97 7.19
C GLU A 299 -11.77 4.44 7.60
N GLN A 300 -12.14 5.39 6.74
CA GLN A 300 -12.21 6.80 7.08
C GLN A 300 -13.14 7.03 8.29
N ARG A 301 -14.35 6.50 8.27
CA ARG A 301 -15.31 6.62 9.39
C ARG A 301 -14.75 6.05 10.68
N ARG A 302 -14.01 4.95 10.61
CA ARG A 302 -13.37 4.34 11.78
C ARG A 302 -12.30 5.25 12.38
N ILE A 303 -11.48 5.88 11.54
CA ILE A 303 -10.45 6.83 11.97
C ILE A 303 -11.11 8.10 12.50
N GLU A 304 -12.07 8.67 11.78
CA GLU A 304 -12.84 9.87 12.16
C GLU A 304 -13.49 9.70 13.52
N TYR A 305 -14.14 8.56 13.75
CA TYR A 305 -14.73 8.27 15.06
C TYR A 305 -13.70 8.33 16.19
N ARG A 306 -12.51 7.77 15.99
CA ARG A 306 -11.46 7.75 17.00
C ARG A 306 -10.83 9.12 17.23
N ILE A 307 -10.60 9.88 16.16
CA ILE A 307 -10.09 11.25 16.25
C ILE A 307 -11.14 12.15 16.91
N ASN A 308 -12.40 12.08 16.50
CA ASN A 308 -13.47 12.88 17.10
C ASN A 308 -13.66 12.58 18.59
N ARG A 309 -13.53 11.31 18.96
CA ARG A 309 -13.52 10.92 20.37
C ARG A 309 -12.32 11.52 21.12
N LEU A 310 -11.12 11.52 20.53
CA LEU A 310 -9.93 12.18 21.09
C LEU A 310 -10.18 13.67 21.28
N LEU A 311 -10.71 14.37 20.28
CA LEU A 311 -11.02 15.80 20.34
C LEU A 311 -11.99 16.11 21.47
N LYS A 312 -13.06 15.35 21.61
CA LYS A 312 -14.06 15.54 22.64
C LYS A 312 -13.53 15.21 24.03
N GLU A 313 -12.89 14.07 24.23
CA GLU A 313 -12.52 13.55 25.55
C GLU A 313 -11.18 14.10 26.06
N GLN A 314 -10.23 14.41 25.18
CA GLN A 314 -8.87 14.77 25.56
C GLN A 314 -8.49 16.22 25.23
N VAL A 315 -9.13 16.83 24.22
CA VAL A 315 -8.92 18.25 23.88
C VAL A 315 -10.04 19.11 24.44
N GLY A 316 -11.22 18.53 24.71
CA GLY A 316 -12.38 19.23 25.26
C GLY A 316 -13.23 19.95 24.21
N ILE A 317 -12.98 19.70 22.92
CA ILE A 317 -13.72 20.27 21.80
C ILE A 317 -14.68 19.23 21.22
N GLY A 318 -15.98 19.51 21.29
CA GLY A 318 -17.03 18.61 20.80
C GLY A 318 -18.02 19.26 19.83
N ASP A 319 -17.86 20.55 19.57
CA ASP A 319 -18.68 21.36 18.65
C ASP A 319 -18.18 21.32 17.21
N TRP A 320 -16.94 20.90 17.00
CA TRP A 320 -16.35 20.63 15.69
C TRP A 320 -15.98 19.16 15.54
N GLY A 321 -16.17 18.61 14.33
CA GLY A 321 -15.80 17.25 13.95
C GLY A 321 -14.71 17.24 12.92
N PHE A 322 -13.75 16.32 13.08
CA PHE A 322 -12.75 15.96 12.06
C PHE A 322 -13.40 15.10 10.99
N GLN A 323 -13.15 15.40 9.73
CA GLN A 323 -13.59 14.64 8.58
C GLN A 323 -12.51 14.60 7.51
N PHE A 324 -12.26 13.43 6.91
CA PHE A 324 -11.38 13.35 5.75
C PHE A 324 -11.99 14.04 4.53
N ARG A 325 -11.14 14.59 3.68
CA ARG A 325 -11.56 15.08 2.36
C ARG A 325 -11.74 13.88 1.43
N GLU A 326 -12.84 13.85 0.73
CA GLU A 326 -13.08 12.90 -0.35
C GLU A 326 -12.81 13.61 -1.70
N MET A 327 -12.20 12.88 -2.65
CA MET A 327 -12.07 13.38 -4.01
C MET A 327 -13.35 13.01 -4.76
N ASP A 328 -14.26 13.95 -4.86
CA ASP A 328 -15.55 13.76 -5.49
C ASP A 328 -15.70 14.56 -6.78
N LEU A 329 -15.03 14.07 -7.83
CA LEU A 329 -15.22 14.62 -9.19
C LEU A 329 -16.57 14.17 -9.80
N THR A 330 -17.15 13.10 -9.30
CA THR A 330 -18.40 12.53 -9.79
C THR A 330 -19.60 13.15 -9.07
N GLU A 331 -19.52 13.32 -7.75
CA GLU A 331 -20.58 14.00 -6.97
C GLU A 331 -20.74 15.45 -7.41
N ALA A 332 -19.65 16.19 -7.65
CA ALA A 332 -19.75 17.57 -8.12
C ALA A 332 -20.48 17.66 -9.47
N ARG A 333 -20.32 16.69 -10.36
CA ARG A 333 -21.02 16.64 -11.63
C ARG A 333 -22.48 16.18 -11.46
N GLU A 334 -22.70 15.10 -10.69
CA GLU A 334 -24.04 14.59 -10.38
C GLU A 334 -24.83 15.63 -9.56
N GLU A 335 -24.19 16.32 -8.61
CA GLU A 335 -24.81 17.39 -7.83
C GLU A 335 -25.14 18.61 -8.71
N ALA A 336 -24.30 18.94 -9.68
CA ALA A 336 -24.59 19.97 -10.67
C ALA A 336 -25.74 19.55 -11.60
N GLU A 337 -25.78 18.30 -12.06
CA GLU A 337 -26.86 17.76 -12.89
C GLU A 337 -28.18 17.70 -12.10
N VAL A 338 -28.17 17.23 -10.86
CA VAL A 338 -29.35 17.19 -9.97
C VAL A 338 -29.81 18.61 -9.62
N SER A 339 -28.88 19.52 -9.35
CA SER A 339 -29.20 20.94 -9.10
C SER A 339 -29.79 21.62 -10.34
N ALA A 340 -29.28 21.30 -11.54
CA ALA A 340 -29.85 21.77 -12.79
C ALA A 340 -31.29 21.24 -13.02
N ILE A 341 -31.54 19.98 -12.72
CA ILE A 341 -32.87 19.37 -12.76
C ILE A 341 -33.81 20.07 -11.78
N TYR A 342 -33.40 20.26 -10.52
CA TYR A 342 -34.21 20.94 -9.51
C TYR A 342 -34.48 22.40 -9.84
N ALA A 343 -33.51 23.09 -10.45
CA ALA A 343 -33.72 24.43 -10.98
C ALA A 343 -34.75 24.44 -12.16
N GLY A 344 -34.62 23.45 -13.06
CA GLY A 344 -35.50 23.32 -14.23
C GLY A 344 -36.97 23.05 -13.89
N ILE A 345 -37.23 22.36 -12.77
CA ILE A 345 -38.59 22.07 -12.25
C ILE A 345 -39.05 23.05 -11.16
N GLY A 346 -38.26 24.10 -10.87
CA GLY A 346 -38.61 25.15 -9.92
C GLY A 346 -38.59 24.78 -8.45
N VAL A 347 -37.86 23.68 -8.11
CA VAL A 347 -37.68 23.20 -6.68
C VAL A 347 -36.56 23.95 -5.98
N LEU A 348 -35.55 24.39 -6.72
CA LEU A 348 -34.43 25.21 -6.18
C LEU A 348 -34.28 26.47 -7.02
N THR A 349 -34.07 27.59 -6.36
CA THR A 349 -33.75 28.87 -7.01
C THR A 349 -32.26 28.96 -7.37
N PRO A 350 -31.84 29.74 -8.35
CA PRO A 350 -30.41 29.95 -8.66
C PRO A 350 -29.62 30.52 -7.47
N GLU A 351 -30.27 31.27 -6.59
CA GLU A 351 -29.63 31.81 -5.37
C GLU A 351 -29.35 30.73 -4.32
N GLU A 352 -30.26 29.78 -4.12
CA GLU A 352 -30.06 28.64 -3.23
C GLU A 352 -28.95 27.69 -3.76
N ILE A 353 -28.85 27.51 -5.08
CA ILE A 353 -27.78 26.74 -5.68
C ILE A 353 -26.42 27.46 -5.50
N ARG A 354 -26.38 28.78 -5.68
CA ARG A 354 -25.17 29.58 -5.39
C ARG A 354 -24.75 29.49 -3.94
N GLY A 355 -25.72 29.56 -3.02
CA GLY A 355 -25.47 29.39 -1.58
C GLY A 355 -24.90 28.03 -1.23
N LYS A 356 -25.40 26.93 -1.83
CA LYS A 356 -24.86 25.58 -1.67
C LYS A 356 -23.44 25.44 -2.19
N LEU A 357 -23.12 26.12 -3.28
CA LEU A 357 -21.78 26.11 -3.87
C LEU A 357 -20.79 27.07 -3.18
N GLY A 358 -21.21 27.76 -2.10
CA GLY A 358 -20.36 28.73 -1.39
C GLY A 358 -20.05 29.99 -2.21
N LEU A 359 -20.78 30.23 -3.30
CA LEU A 359 -20.63 31.42 -4.14
C LEU A 359 -21.45 32.56 -3.54
N THR A 360 -20.80 33.58 -2.99
CA THR A 360 -21.44 34.81 -2.56
C THR A 360 -22.17 35.45 -3.75
N ALA A 361 -23.34 36.08 -3.50
CA ALA A 361 -24.09 36.83 -4.51
C ALA A 361 -23.13 37.81 -5.17
N GLY A 362 -22.79 37.54 -6.44
CA GLY A 362 -22.01 38.47 -7.25
C GLY A 362 -22.83 39.74 -7.39
N GLY A 363 -22.29 40.85 -6.92
CA GLY A 363 -22.85 42.16 -7.20
C GLY A 363 -22.96 42.34 -8.70
N ALA A 364 -24.12 42.84 -9.13
CA ALA A 364 -24.40 43.28 -10.50
C ALA A 364 -23.49 44.42 -10.89
#